data_fc076ba95c0ecc243cb022251d87505d
#
_entry.id   fc076ba95c0ecc243cb022251d87505d
#
_cell.length_a   1.000
_cell.length_b   1.000
_cell.length_c   1.000
_cell.angle_alpha   90.00
_cell.angle_beta   90.00
_cell.angle_gamma   90.00
#
_symmetry.space_group_name_H-M   'P 1'
#
loop_
_entity.id
_entity.type
_entity.pdbx_description
1 polymer ?
#
loop_
_entity_poly.entity_id
_entity_poly.type
_entity_poly.pdbx_seq_one_letter_code
_entity_poly.pdbx_strand_id
1 'polypeptide(L)'
;MSRHKDLFKKISKLESDETPYAIASVYQVHGSSSGKVGDKALFDEQGKRIIGYIGGGCIENRVAATAKESLIDGIPKTIEIDLDSDEMGMGIPCGGYMSVIVEPQMLNKTLLIRGMGSLTEILCEMASLLKFKVVVQTSEQDKERYLSAAKIITNELDLEDIDFHVDYFILATHHRNDDRISLEALKKGIPYVC
;
A
#
# COMPACT_ATOMS: atom_id res chain seq x y z
N MET A 1 9.46 -30.04 -2.01
CA MET A 1 8.34 -29.21 -2.44
C MET A 1 8.92 -27.89 -2.94
N SER A 2 8.44 -27.38 -4.07
CA SER A 2 9.05 -26.19 -4.70
C SER A 2 8.65 -24.92 -3.93
N ARG A 3 9.61 -24.08 -3.53
CA ARG A 3 9.39 -22.77 -2.86
C ARG A 3 8.37 -21.90 -3.59
N HIS A 4 8.35 -21.95 -4.93
CA HIS A 4 7.39 -21.22 -5.75
C HIS A 4 5.94 -21.71 -5.56
N LYS A 5 5.71 -23.01 -5.40
CA LYS A 5 4.35 -23.54 -5.22
C LYS A 5 3.72 -23.06 -3.90
N ASP A 6 4.52 -22.95 -2.86
CA ASP A 6 4.05 -22.48 -1.55
C ASP A 6 3.79 -20.97 -1.57
N LEU A 7 4.59 -20.20 -2.33
CA LEU A 7 4.38 -18.76 -2.54
C LEU A 7 3.05 -18.48 -3.26
N PHE A 8 2.75 -19.19 -4.37
CA PHE A 8 1.49 -19.03 -5.08
C PHE A 8 0.27 -19.41 -4.25
N LYS A 9 0.36 -20.49 -3.44
CA LYS A 9 -0.71 -20.84 -2.50
C LYS A 9 -0.97 -19.74 -1.47
N LYS A 10 0.09 -19.09 -1.00
CA LYS A 10 -0.03 -18.00 -0.03
C LYS A 10 -0.64 -16.76 -0.68
N ILE A 11 -0.27 -16.43 -1.92
CA ILE A 11 -0.88 -15.36 -2.71
C ILE A 11 -2.38 -15.60 -2.83
N SER A 12 -2.81 -16.78 -3.34
CA SER A 12 -4.24 -17.08 -3.48
C SER A 12 -5.01 -16.97 -2.17
N LYS A 13 -4.36 -17.31 -1.05
CA LYS A 13 -4.99 -17.12 0.26
C LYS A 13 -5.12 -15.64 0.63
N LEU A 14 -4.08 -14.83 0.45
CA LEU A 14 -4.11 -13.40 0.74
C LEU A 14 -5.16 -12.69 -0.10
N GLU A 15 -5.27 -13.04 -1.38
CA GLU A 15 -6.29 -12.54 -2.30
C GLU A 15 -7.71 -12.93 -1.84
N SER A 16 -7.90 -14.19 -1.45
CA SER A 16 -9.18 -14.66 -0.90
C SER A 16 -9.56 -13.97 0.40
N ASP A 17 -8.58 -13.68 1.25
CA ASP A 17 -8.74 -13.02 2.54
C ASP A 17 -8.81 -11.47 2.38
N GLU A 18 -8.74 -10.96 1.15
CA GLU A 18 -8.68 -9.53 0.81
C GLU A 18 -7.59 -8.77 1.62
N THR A 19 -6.46 -9.44 1.87
CA THR A 19 -5.35 -8.92 2.69
C THR A 19 -4.27 -8.31 1.80
N PRO A 20 -3.97 -7.01 1.88
CA PRO A 20 -2.92 -6.37 1.12
C PRO A 20 -1.53 -6.98 1.42
N TYR A 21 -0.70 -7.05 0.40
CA TYR A 21 0.67 -7.53 0.51
C TYR A 21 1.57 -6.93 -0.57
N ALA A 22 2.87 -6.94 -0.36
CA ALA A 22 3.84 -6.56 -1.38
C ALA A 22 4.62 -7.79 -1.87
N ILE A 23 4.87 -7.84 -3.17
CA ILE A 23 5.76 -8.83 -3.80
C ILE A 23 7.11 -8.18 -4.02
N ALA A 24 8.16 -8.67 -3.36
CA ALA A 24 9.53 -8.30 -3.67
C ALA A 24 10.14 -9.36 -4.60
N SER A 25 10.75 -8.91 -5.69
CA SER A 25 11.37 -9.78 -6.70
C SER A 25 12.79 -9.30 -7.00
N VAL A 26 13.78 -10.19 -6.87
CA VAL A 26 15.16 -9.92 -7.30
C VAL A 26 15.21 -10.01 -8.81
N TYR A 27 15.54 -8.91 -9.49
CA TYR A 27 15.61 -8.88 -10.95
C TYR A 27 17.05 -8.76 -11.49
N GLN A 28 17.99 -8.34 -10.65
CA GLN A 28 19.40 -8.23 -11.04
C GLN A 28 20.32 -8.54 -9.86
N VAL A 29 21.42 -9.22 -10.14
CA VAL A 29 22.50 -9.51 -9.17
C VAL A 29 23.83 -9.44 -9.90
N HIS A 30 24.79 -8.74 -9.33
CA HIS A 30 26.18 -8.71 -9.73
C HIS A 30 27.08 -9.11 -8.57
N GLY A 31 28.11 -9.91 -8.83
CA GLY A 31 29.01 -10.40 -7.80
C GLY A 31 28.37 -11.46 -6.89
N SER A 32 28.84 -11.52 -5.66
CA SER A 32 28.38 -12.51 -4.66
C SER A 32 27.18 -11.98 -3.88
N SER A 33 26.09 -12.74 -3.90
CA SER A 33 24.89 -12.43 -3.12
C SER A 33 24.22 -13.72 -2.62
N SER A 34 23.58 -13.64 -1.46
CA SER A 34 22.77 -14.74 -0.92
C SER A 34 21.44 -14.89 -1.66
N GLY A 35 20.90 -13.80 -2.24
CA GLY A 35 19.74 -13.84 -3.12
C GLY A 35 20.14 -14.06 -4.58
N LYS A 36 19.24 -14.61 -5.37
CA LYS A 36 19.43 -14.91 -6.80
C LYS A 36 18.35 -14.26 -7.63
N VAL A 37 18.66 -13.94 -8.89
CA VAL A 37 17.65 -13.45 -9.84
C VAL A 37 16.47 -14.43 -9.90
N GLY A 38 15.25 -13.91 -9.74
CA GLY A 38 14.02 -14.67 -9.66
C GLY A 38 13.59 -15.05 -8.24
N ASP A 39 14.44 -14.86 -7.21
CA ASP A 39 14.00 -15.02 -5.82
C ASP A 39 12.91 -14.00 -5.49
N LYS A 40 11.90 -14.44 -4.73
CA LYS A 40 10.73 -13.65 -4.35
C LYS A 40 10.40 -13.83 -2.88
N ALA A 41 9.88 -12.75 -2.30
CA ALA A 41 9.27 -12.78 -0.97
C ALA A 41 8.01 -11.92 -0.91
N LEU A 42 7.08 -12.28 -0.04
CA LEU A 42 5.88 -11.51 0.26
C LEU A 42 6.05 -10.82 1.61
N PHE A 43 5.59 -9.57 1.67
CA PHE A 43 5.62 -8.75 2.88
C PHE A 43 4.22 -8.23 3.20
N ASP A 44 3.91 -8.12 4.48
CA ASP A 44 2.67 -7.51 4.97
C ASP A 44 2.80 -5.97 5.11
N GLU A 45 1.71 -5.32 5.52
CA GLU A 45 1.64 -3.86 5.70
C GLU A 45 2.61 -3.33 6.79
N GLN A 46 3.07 -4.17 7.69
CA GLN A 46 4.05 -3.84 8.71
C GLN A 46 5.49 -4.01 8.21
N GLY A 47 5.67 -4.50 6.97
CA GLY A 47 6.98 -4.85 6.41
C GLY A 47 7.51 -6.20 6.91
N LYS A 48 6.70 -7.04 7.54
CA LYS A 48 7.11 -8.37 7.96
C LYS A 48 7.01 -9.35 6.80
N ARG A 49 8.07 -10.13 6.59
CA ARG A 49 8.04 -11.19 5.58
C ARG A 49 7.02 -12.27 5.93
N ILE A 50 6.07 -12.49 5.02
CA ILE A 50 5.05 -13.54 5.14
C ILE A 50 5.62 -14.89 4.70
N ILE A 51 6.28 -14.92 3.53
CA ILE A 51 6.87 -16.14 2.93
C ILE A 51 7.90 -15.76 1.85
N GLY A 52 8.73 -16.69 1.46
CA GLY A 52 9.71 -16.52 0.38
C GLY A 52 11.10 -16.17 0.90
N TYR A 53 11.98 -15.75 -0.02
CA TYR A 53 13.37 -15.42 0.27
C TYR A 53 13.92 -14.50 -0.81
N ILE A 54 14.65 -13.46 -0.42
CA ILE A 54 15.29 -12.49 -1.32
C ILE A 54 16.75 -12.20 -0.94
N GLY A 55 17.27 -12.88 0.06
CA GLY A 55 18.56 -12.64 0.71
C GLY A 55 18.36 -12.61 2.23
N GLY A 56 19.45 -12.62 2.98
CA GLY A 56 19.40 -12.62 4.45
C GLY A 56 19.57 -11.23 5.05
N GLY A 57 19.25 -11.12 6.34
CA GLY A 57 19.63 -10.03 7.21
C GLY A 57 19.34 -8.62 6.67
N CYS A 58 20.39 -7.87 6.34
CA CYS A 58 20.29 -6.47 5.91
C CYS A 58 19.52 -6.27 4.61
N ILE A 59 19.60 -7.19 3.66
CA ILE A 59 18.82 -7.16 2.42
C ILE A 59 17.32 -7.18 2.77
N GLU A 60 16.93 -8.13 3.61
CA GLU A 60 15.54 -8.28 4.04
C GLU A 60 15.01 -7.03 4.73
N ASN A 61 15.79 -6.41 5.61
CA ASN A 61 15.37 -5.20 6.32
C ASN A 61 15.13 -4.01 5.38
N ARG A 62 16.02 -3.79 4.40
CA ARG A 62 15.84 -2.72 3.40
C ARG A 62 14.62 -2.96 2.51
N VAL A 63 14.44 -4.19 2.04
CA VAL A 63 13.27 -4.57 1.24
C VAL A 63 11.98 -4.47 2.07
N ALA A 64 12.00 -4.85 3.34
CA ALA A 64 10.88 -4.73 4.25
C ALA A 64 10.41 -3.27 4.44
N ALA A 65 11.37 -2.35 4.61
CA ALA A 65 11.05 -0.91 4.69
C ALA A 65 10.41 -0.41 3.40
N THR A 66 10.99 -0.75 2.24
CA THR A 66 10.45 -0.40 0.92
C THR A 66 9.08 -1.02 0.67
N ALA A 67 8.84 -2.26 1.12
CA ALA A 67 7.55 -2.92 1.00
C ALA A 67 6.45 -2.20 1.81
N LYS A 68 6.78 -1.79 3.02
CA LYS A 68 5.88 -0.99 3.86
C LYS A 68 5.54 0.35 3.19
N GLU A 69 6.53 1.08 2.70
CA GLU A 69 6.31 2.34 1.99
C GLU A 69 5.46 2.14 0.72
N SER A 70 5.77 1.11 -0.07
CA SER A 70 5.04 0.77 -1.30
C SER A 70 3.57 0.44 -1.03
N LEU A 71 3.28 -0.24 0.09
CA LEU A 71 1.89 -0.53 0.52
C LEU A 71 1.16 0.71 1.06
N ILE A 72 1.88 1.70 1.61
CA ILE A 72 1.28 2.96 2.06
C ILE A 72 0.86 3.82 0.88
N ASP A 73 1.73 3.99 -0.12
CA ASP A 73 1.50 4.87 -1.26
C ASP A 73 0.88 4.17 -2.49
N GLY A 74 0.81 2.84 -2.48
CA GLY A 74 0.27 2.04 -3.59
C GLY A 74 1.14 2.04 -4.85
N ILE A 75 2.40 2.49 -4.77
CA ILE A 75 3.31 2.67 -5.91
C ILE A 75 4.40 1.60 -5.90
N PRO A 76 4.65 0.89 -7.03
CA PRO A 76 5.80 0.02 -7.17
C PRO A 76 7.12 0.79 -6.99
N LYS A 77 8.06 0.18 -6.27
CA LYS A 77 9.38 0.77 -5.99
C LYS A 77 10.50 -0.16 -6.40
N THR A 78 11.61 0.42 -6.84
CA THR A 78 12.86 -0.31 -7.06
C THR A 78 13.88 0.13 -6.05
N ILE A 79 14.66 -0.83 -5.53
CA ILE A 79 15.80 -0.53 -4.67
C ILE A 79 17.06 -1.21 -5.21
N GLU A 80 18.14 -0.52 -5.03
CA GLU A 80 19.49 -0.99 -5.30
C GLU A 80 20.22 -1.18 -3.98
N ILE A 81 20.81 -2.36 -3.79
CA ILE A 81 21.46 -2.75 -2.56
C ILE A 81 22.91 -3.06 -2.89
N ASP A 82 23.80 -2.17 -2.49
CA ASP A 82 25.24 -2.39 -2.51
C ASP A 82 25.64 -3.22 -1.29
N LEU A 83 26.14 -4.43 -1.51
CA LEU A 83 26.53 -5.37 -0.47
C LEU A 83 27.97 -5.15 0.01
N ASP A 84 28.70 -4.23 -0.64
CA ASP A 84 30.07 -3.86 -0.27
C ASP A 84 30.13 -2.58 0.60
N SER A 85 29.01 -1.84 0.74
CA SER A 85 29.03 -0.59 1.48
C SER A 85 29.21 -0.82 2.98
N ASP A 86 30.08 -0.01 3.59
CA ASP A 86 30.30 0.01 5.05
C ASP A 86 29.03 0.35 5.85
N GLU A 87 28.05 0.97 5.20
CA GLU A 87 26.72 1.28 5.78
C GLU A 87 25.93 0.03 6.21
N MET A 88 26.27 -1.14 5.68
CA MET A 88 25.61 -2.40 6.04
C MET A 88 26.08 -2.96 7.38
N GLY A 89 27.12 -2.39 8.00
CA GLY A 89 27.54 -2.68 9.40
C GLY A 89 27.96 -4.14 9.68
N MET A 90 28.22 -4.93 8.66
CA MET A 90 28.42 -6.40 8.81
C MET A 90 29.86 -6.86 8.77
N GLY A 91 30.85 -5.99 8.53
CA GLY A 91 32.27 -6.33 8.62
C GLY A 91 32.78 -7.40 7.66
N ILE A 92 31.93 -7.96 6.79
CA ILE A 92 32.27 -8.92 5.76
C ILE A 92 31.71 -8.42 4.44
N PRO A 93 32.51 -7.84 3.55
CA PRO A 93 32.08 -7.45 2.24
C PRO A 93 31.61 -8.67 1.46
N CYS A 94 30.34 -8.71 1.07
CA CYS A 94 29.81 -9.78 0.25
C CYS A 94 30.18 -9.64 -1.24
N GLY A 95 30.77 -8.50 -1.65
CA GLY A 95 31.32 -8.29 -2.98
C GLY A 95 30.29 -8.23 -4.08
N GLY A 96 29.07 -7.76 -3.80
CA GLY A 96 27.99 -7.84 -4.75
C GLY A 96 27.02 -6.67 -4.71
N TYR A 97 26.19 -6.61 -5.74
CA TYR A 97 25.15 -5.62 -5.94
C TYR A 97 23.84 -6.33 -6.34
N MET A 98 22.73 -5.90 -5.76
CA MET A 98 21.43 -6.49 -6.01
C MET A 98 20.38 -5.43 -6.28
N SER A 99 19.53 -5.67 -7.28
CA SER A 99 18.36 -4.85 -7.56
C SER A 99 17.09 -5.64 -7.33
N VAL A 100 16.17 -5.04 -6.58
CA VAL A 100 14.89 -5.63 -6.21
C VAL A 100 13.77 -4.68 -6.61
N ILE A 101 12.73 -5.21 -7.25
CA ILE A 101 11.46 -4.52 -7.46
C ILE A 101 10.49 -4.96 -6.37
N VAL A 102 9.77 -4.00 -5.82
CA VAL A 102 8.71 -4.21 -4.82
C VAL A 102 7.40 -3.70 -5.39
N GLU A 103 6.43 -4.60 -5.53
CA GLU A 103 5.15 -4.35 -6.16
C GLU A 103 4.02 -4.52 -5.12
N PRO A 104 3.31 -3.45 -4.75
CA PRO A 104 2.18 -3.55 -3.83
C PRO A 104 0.99 -4.21 -4.52
N GLN A 105 0.32 -5.11 -3.84
CA GLN A 105 -0.92 -5.74 -4.25
C GLN A 105 -2.04 -5.20 -3.38
N MET A 106 -2.62 -4.09 -3.82
CA MET A 106 -3.78 -3.46 -3.19
C MET A 106 -5.03 -4.12 -3.74
N LEU A 107 -5.61 -5.05 -2.99
CA LEU A 107 -6.70 -5.89 -3.48
C LEU A 107 -8.00 -5.12 -3.64
N ASN A 108 -8.21 -4.10 -2.81
CA ASN A 108 -9.37 -3.23 -2.86
C ASN A 108 -8.95 -1.78 -3.06
N LYS A 109 -9.54 -1.14 -4.07
CA LYS A 109 -9.36 0.29 -4.29
C LYS A 109 -9.96 1.08 -3.14
N THR A 110 -9.25 2.09 -2.65
CA THR A 110 -9.73 2.95 -1.56
C THR A 110 -10.48 4.14 -2.13
N LEU A 111 -11.73 4.27 -1.72
CA LEU A 111 -12.57 5.44 -2.01
C LEU A 111 -12.73 6.27 -0.74
N LEU A 112 -12.24 7.50 -0.75
CA LEU A 112 -12.54 8.50 0.26
C LEU A 112 -13.75 9.33 -0.18
N ILE A 113 -14.78 9.40 0.64
CA ILE A 113 -15.94 10.25 0.42
C ILE A 113 -15.95 11.30 1.54
N ARG A 114 -15.88 12.57 1.18
CA ARG A 114 -16.13 13.67 2.12
C ARG A 114 -17.51 14.22 1.86
N GLY A 115 -18.40 14.07 2.84
CA GLY A 115 -19.78 14.53 2.66
C GLY A 115 -20.71 14.14 3.80
N MET A 116 -21.98 14.47 3.61
CA MET A 116 -23.05 14.18 4.55
C MET A 116 -24.37 13.92 3.83
N GLY A 117 -25.33 13.32 4.54
CA GLY A 117 -26.68 13.10 4.04
C GLY A 117 -26.83 11.93 3.08
N SER A 118 -27.98 11.88 2.40
CA SER A 118 -28.39 10.69 1.64
C SER A 118 -27.55 10.39 0.40
N LEU A 119 -26.98 11.39 -0.25
CA LEU A 119 -26.08 11.16 -1.40
C LEU A 119 -24.83 10.39 -0.95
N THR A 120 -24.20 10.85 0.12
CA THR A 120 -23.01 10.18 0.71
C THR A 120 -23.35 8.76 1.15
N GLU A 121 -24.51 8.53 1.74
CA GLU A 121 -24.99 7.22 2.16
C GLU A 121 -25.13 6.24 0.98
N ILE A 122 -25.81 6.67 -0.09
CA ILE A 122 -25.99 5.85 -1.31
C ILE A 122 -24.62 5.56 -1.96
N LEU A 123 -23.74 6.56 -2.07
CA LEU A 123 -22.39 6.37 -2.61
C LEU A 123 -21.57 5.36 -1.78
N CYS A 124 -21.67 5.47 -0.45
CA CYS A 124 -21.00 4.55 0.46
C CYS A 124 -21.49 3.11 0.28
N GLU A 125 -22.80 2.88 0.23
CA GLU A 125 -23.39 1.57 0.02
C GLU A 125 -23.01 0.97 -1.34
N MET A 126 -23.16 1.75 -2.42
CA MET A 126 -22.82 1.30 -3.78
C MET A 126 -21.34 0.93 -3.90
N ALA A 127 -20.45 1.77 -3.37
CA ALA A 127 -19.01 1.52 -3.42
C ALA A 127 -18.62 0.29 -2.58
N SER A 128 -19.26 0.08 -1.43
CA SER A 128 -19.04 -1.11 -0.60
C SER A 128 -19.49 -2.39 -1.31
N LEU A 129 -20.63 -2.35 -2.01
CA LEU A 129 -21.09 -3.48 -2.84
C LEU A 129 -20.11 -3.79 -3.99
N LEU A 130 -19.45 -2.77 -4.55
CA LEU A 130 -18.43 -2.89 -5.59
C LEU A 130 -17.04 -3.27 -5.02
N LYS A 131 -16.96 -3.58 -3.73
CA LYS A 131 -15.72 -4.00 -3.05
C LYS A 131 -14.65 -2.92 -2.92
N PHE A 132 -15.04 -1.65 -2.96
CA PHE A 132 -14.12 -0.60 -2.54
C PHE A 132 -13.91 -0.62 -1.02
N LYS A 133 -12.70 -0.29 -0.59
CA LYS A 133 -12.44 0.09 0.80
C LYS A 133 -12.95 1.51 0.98
N VAL A 134 -14.18 1.65 1.46
CA VAL A 134 -14.81 2.98 1.60
C VAL A 134 -14.40 3.63 2.90
N VAL A 135 -13.87 4.84 2.82
CA VAL A 135 -13.63 5.73 3.97
C VAL A 135 -14.55 6.92 3.83
N VAL A 136 -15.36 7.19 4.85
CA VAL A 136 -16.26 8.35 4.86
C VAL A 136 -15.76 9.36 5.87
N GLN A 137 -15.55 10.60 5.42
CA GLN A 137 -15.32 11.75 6.29
C GLN A 137 -16.61 12.56 6.37
N THR A 138 -17.17 12.67 7.56
CA THR A 138 -18.49 13.25 7.81
C THR A 138 -18.57 13.93 9.18
N SER A 139 -19.73 14.46 9.55
CA SER A 139 -19.97 15.00 10.88
C SER A 139 -20.18 13.88 11.91
N GLU A 140 -19.95 14.18 13.18
CA GLU A 140 -20.24 13.27 14.30
C GLU A 140 -21.72 12.89 14.36
N GLN A 141 -22.62 13.78 13.92
CA GLN A 141 -24.08 13.56 13.92
C GLN A 141 -24.53 12.56 12.85
N ASP A 142 -23.81 12.49 11.72
CA ASP A 142 -24.17 11.65 10.57
C ASP A 142 -23.46 10.30 10.55
N LYS A 143 -22.50 10.04 11.43
CA LYS A 143 -21.63 8.85 11.37
C LYS A 143 -22.38 7.53 11.34
N GLU A 144 -23.50 7.44 12.05
CA GLU A 144 -24.30 6.20 12.13
C GLU A 144 -25.02 5.82 10.84
N ARG A 145 -25.03 6.74 9.84
CA ARG A 145 -25.64 6.47 8.53
C ARG A 145 -24.74 5.63 7.61
N TYR A 146 -23.43 5.58 7.88
CA TYR A 146 -22.43 5.01 6.96
C TYR A 146 -21.90 3.66 7.46
N LEU A 147 -22.79 2.76 7.89
CA LEU A 147 -22.41 1.47 8.50
C LEU A 147 -21.68 0.52 7.54
N SER A 148 -21.82 0.72 6.23
CA SER A 148 -21.10 -0.05 5.21
C SER A 148 -19.67 0.45 4.95
N ALA A 149 -19.27 1.62 5.53
CA ALA A 149 -17.92 2.12 5.40
C ALA A 149 -16.93 1.28 6.21
N ALA A 150 -15.75 1.04 5.64
CA ALA A 150 -14.63 0.38 6.33
C ALA A 150 -14.03 1.26 7.44
N LYS A 151 -14.11 2.60 7.27
CA LYS A 151 -13.63 3.58 8.26
C LYS A 151 -14.48 4.85 8.17
N ILE A 152 -14.81 5.43 9.32
CA ILE A 152 -15.48 6.72 9.43
C ILE A 152 -14.54 7.69 10.14
N ILE A 153 -14.44 8.90 9.62
CA ILE A 153 -13.62 9.99 10.15
C ILE A 153 -14.56 11.15 10.43
N THR A 154 -14.64 11.58 11.69
CA THR A 154 -15.59 12.64 12.11
C THR A 154 -14.94 13.97 12.44
N ASN A 155 -13.62 14.04 12.47
CA ASN A 155 -12.87 15.28 12.62
C ASN A 155 -12.56 15.91 11.26
N GLU A 156 -12.38 17.22 11.24
CA GLU A 156 -11.79 17.91 10.09
C GLU A 156 -10.34 17.42 9.95
N LEU A 157 -10.16 16.48 9.03
CA LEU A 157 -8.85 16.01 8.65
C LEU A 157 -8.39 16.84 7.45
N ASP A 158 -7.29 17.52 7.57
CA ASP A 158 -6.61 18.04 6.40
C ASP A 158 -6.17 16.87 5.53
N LEU A 159 -6.20 17.03 4.22
CA LEU A 159 -5.75 15.98 3.31
C LEU A 159 -4.29 15.59 3.58
N GLU A 160 -3.48 16.50 4.13
CA GLU A 160 -2.10 16.24 4.52
C GLU A 160 -1.97 15.21 5.66
N ASP A 161 -2.96 15.11 6.52
CA ASP A 161 -2.98 14.18 7.66
C ASP A 161 -3.47 12.77 7.30
N ILE A 162 -3.84 12.54 6.03
CA ILE A 162 -4.22 11.21 5.55
C ILE A 162 -2.99 10.32 5.47
N ASP A 163 -2.95 9.28 6.28
CA ASP A 163 -1.87 8.31 6.46
C ASP A 163 -2.10 6.98 5.70
N PHE A 164 -3.05 6.96 4.76
CA PHE A 164 -3.39 5.80 3.95
C PHE A 164 -3.54 6.16 2.47
N HIS A 165 -3.37 5.16 1.60
CA HIS A 165 -3.53 5.35 0.15
C HIS A 165 -4.99 5.61 -0.21
N VAL A 166 -5.22 6.58 -1.13
CA VAL A 166 -6.53 6.93 -1.68
C VAL A 166 -6.46 6.86 -3.21
N ASP A 167 -7.25 5.98 -3.81
CA ASP A 167 -7.36 5.85 -5.27
C ASP A 167 -8.39 6.83 -5.86
N TYR A 168 -9.47 7.07 -5.13
CA TYR A 168 -10.59 7.93 -5.54
C TYR A 168 -11.01 8.82 -4.40
N PHE A 169 -11.25 10.07 -4.70
CA PHE A 169 -11.78 11.04 -3.75
C PHE A 169 -13.05 11.69 -4.30
N ILE A 170 -14.15 11.57 -3.56
CA ILE A 170 -15.43 12.19 -3.88
C ILE A 170 -15.75 13.27 -2.85
N LEU A 171 -16.04 14.47 -3.35
CA LEU A 171 -16.57 15.60 -2.56
C LEU A 171 -18.09 15.65 -2.75
N ALA A 172 -18.84 15.17 -1.77
CA ALA A 172 -20.31 15.20 -1.70
C ALA A 172 -20.77 16.24 -0.69
N THR A 173 -20.19 17.45 -0.77
CA THR A 173 -20.47 18.59 0.11
C THR A 173 -21.13 19.71 -0.68
N HIS A 174 -21.64 20.74 0.03
CA HIS A 174 -22.18 21.97 -0.56
C HIS A 174 -21.29 23.17 -0.19
N HIS A 175 -20.01 22.98 0.00
CA HIS A 175 -19.11 24.01 0.50
C HIS A 175 -18.42 24.79 -0.62
N ARG A 176 -18.26 26.10 -0.41
CA ARG A 176 -17.54 27.01 -1.34
C ARG A 176 -16.05 26.70 -1.52
N ASN A 177 -15.49 25.77 -0.73
CA ASN A 177 -14.07 25.42 -0.73
C ASN A 177 -13.78 24.11 -1.48
N ASP A 178 -14.76 23.49 -2.12
CA ASP A 178 -14.60 22.20 -2.78
C ASP A 178 -13.55 22.26 -3.91
N ASP A 179 -13.48 23.39 -4.64
CA ASP A 179 -12.47 23.62 -5.67
C ASP A 179 -11.04 23.58 -5.08
N ARG A 180 -10.82 24.20 -3.93
CA ARG A 180 -9.52 24.23 -3.25
C ARG A 180 -9.15 22.83 -2.77
N ILE A 181 -10.08 22.13 -2.15
CA ILE A 181 -9.87 20.77 -1.63
C ILE A 181 -9.58 19.81 -2.77
N SER A 182 -10.30 19.92 -3.89
CA SER A 182 -10.03 19.12 -5.09
C SER A 182 -8.62 19.33 -5.63
N LEU A 183 -8.17 20.59 -5.69
CA LEU A 183 -6.83 20.93 -6.15
C LEU A 183 -5.75 20.42 -5.20
N GLU A 184 -5.96 20.51 -3.89
CA GLU A 184 -5.06 19.95 -2.87
C GLU A 184 -4.95 18.42 -3.00
N ALA A 185 -6.08 17.73 -3.20
CA ALA A 185 -6.12 16.29 -3.41
C ALA A 185 -5.32 15.85 -4.65
N LEU A 186 -5.47 16.55 -5.76
CA LEU A 186 -4.71 16.30 -6.98
C LEU A 186 -3.21 16.57 -6.79
N LYS A 187 -2.83 17.63 -6.07
CA LYS A 187 -1.44 17.93 -5.73
C LYS A 187 -0.80 16.86 -4.85
N LYS A 188 -1.58 16.25 -3.95
CA LYS A 188 -1.16 15.13 -3.12
C LYS A 188 -0.99 13.83 -3.93
N GLY A 189 -1.40 13.82 -5.19
CA GLY A 189 -1.24 12.67 -6.09
C GLY A 189 -2.42 11.70 -6.06
N ILE A 190 -3.59 12.10 -5.54
CA ILE A 190 -4.80 11.27 -5.64
C ILE A 190 -5.21 11.23 -7.13
N PRO A 191 -5.28 10.03 -7.74
CA PRO A 191 -5.41 9.92 -9.19
C PRO A 191 -6.75 10.39 -9.76
N TYR A 192 -7.79 10.32 -8.95
CA TYR A 192 -9.15 10.70 -9.35
C TYR A 192 -9.86 11.49 -8.24
N VAL A 193 -10.36 12.66 -8.60
CA VAL A 193 -11.10 13.58 -7.70
C VAL A 193 -12.34 14.09 -8.40
N CYS A 194 -13.50 14.05 -7.76
CA CYS A 194 -14.74 14.61 -8.28
C CYS A 194 -15.65 15.16 -7.16
#